data_b73ea70e349b25ecf3f5d38a4f04852b
#
_entry.id   b73ea70e349b25ecf3f5d38a4f04852b
#
_cell.length_a   1.000
_cell.length_b   1.000
_cell.length_c   1.000
_cell.angle_alpha   90.00
_cell.angle_beta   90.00
_cell.angle_gamma   90.00
#
_symmetry.space_group_name_H-M   'P 1'
#
loop_
_entity.id
_entity.type
_entity.pdbx_description
1 polymer ?
#
loop_
_entity_poly.entity_id
_entity_poly.type
_entity_poly.pdbx_seq_one_letter_code
_entity_poly.pdbx_strand_id
1 'polypeptide(L)'
;MKEFQIRDNEAGQRFDKYLSKLLRNAPKSFFYKMLRKKNITLNGKKATGNEKLEAGDQVKLFLSDETFDKFSQQDKAARAVTTLDVLYEDADVLLINKPAGMLSQPDDTKEPSMVEYVIGYLLEKGELTEEDLRTFRPSVCNRLDKNTSGIIAAGKSLAGLQELSELFHDRTVHKEYLCIVKGVLREKKHIKGYLYKDTKQNKVAIYKQKQKEAQPIETVYEPLEDNGEVTLLKVGLITGRTHQIRAHL
;
A
#
# COMPACT_ATOMS: atom_id res chain seq x y z
N MET A 1 -9.18 -24.94 21.11
CA MET A 1 -8.15 -23.94 21.49
C MET A 1 -7.16 -23.84 20.36
N LYS A 2 -6.85 -22.63 19.90
CA LYS A 2 -5.82 -22.37 18.88
C LYS A 2 -4.67 -21.58 19.52
N GLU A 3 -3.44 -21.87 19.12
CA GLU A 3 -2.24 -21.24 19.63
C GLU A 3 -1.39 -20.78 18.45
N PHE A 4 -0.87 -19.56 18.53
CA PHE A 4 -0.03 -18.94 17.50
C PHE A 4 1.19 -18.34 18.18
N GLN A 5 2.34 -18.54 17.57
CA GLN A 5 3.58 -17.86 17.95
C GLN A 5 3.82 -16.72 16.97
N ILE A 6 4.09 -15.52 17.51
CA ILE A 6 4.39 -14.36 16.68
C ILE A 6 5.75 -14.54 16.04
N ARG A 7 5.80 -14.44 14.72
CA ARG A 7 7.01 -14.53 13.90
C ARG A 7 7.64 -13.16 13.69
N ASP A 8 8.87 -13.10 13.24
CA ASP A 8 9.59 -11.84 12.99
C ASP A 8 8.78 -10.89 12.10
N ASN A 9 8.14 -11.41 11.06
CA ASN A 9 7.32 -10.64 10.12
C ASN A 9 5.94 -10.20 10.68
N GLU A 10 5.59 -10.61 11.88
CA GLU A 10 4.36 -10.24 12.58
C GLU A 10 4.65 -9.33 13.78
N ALA A 11 5.91 -9.26 14.21
CA ALA A 11 6.36 -8.41 15.31
C ALA A 11 6.27 -6.91 14.97
N GLY A 12 6.24 -6.07 16.01
CA GLY A 12 6.18 -4.61 15.83
C GLY A 12 4.78 -4.05 15.60
N GLN A 13 3.77 -4.86 15.30
CA GLN A 13 2.39 -4.39 15.17
C GLN A 13 1.63 -4.45 16.49
N ARG A 14 0.54 -3.70 16.59
CA ARG A 14 -0.36 -3.79 17.75
C ARG A 14 -1.14 -5.08 17.73
N PHE A 15 -1.42 -5.64 18.91
CA PHE A 15 -2.12 -6.90 19.06
C PHE A 15 -3.54 -6.87 18.46
N ASP A 16 -4.29 -5.78 18.60
CA ASP A 16 -5.61 -5.63 17.98
C ASP A 16 -5.54 -5.66 16.43
N LYS A 17 -4.45 -5.16 15.85
CA LYS A 17 -4.22 -5.21 14.40
C LYS A 17 -3.90 -6.62 13.92
N TYR A 18 -3.07 -7.35 14.67
CA TYR A 18 -2.81 -8.76 14.42
C TYR A 18 -4.11 -9.58 14.45
N LEU A 19 -4.91 -9.44 15.52
CA LEU A 19 -6.18 -10.12 15.64
C LEU A 19 -7.15 -9.79 14.51
N SER A 20 -7.19 -8.54 14.05
CA SER A 20 -8.04 -8.13 12.93
C SER A 20 -7.64 -8.73 11.59
N LYS A 21 -6.38 -9.12 11.44
CA LYS A 21 -5.89 -9.85 10.25
C LYS A 21 -6.19 -11.34 10.37
N LEU A 22 -5.90 -11.93 11.53
CA LEU A 22 -6.12 -13.36 11.81
C LEU A 22 -7.61 -13.74 11.76
N LEU A 23 -8.48 -12.89 12.29
CA LEU A 23 -9.93 -13.08 12.36
C LEU A 23 -10.66 -12.00 11.54
N ARG A 24 -10.41 -11.97 10.24
CA ARG A 24 -10.82 -10.91 9.32
C ARG A 24 -12.31 -10.57 9.33
N ASN A 25 -13.13 -11.60 9.47
CA ASN A 25 -14.59 -11.49 9.42
C ASN A 25 -15.20 -11.17 10.79
N ALA A 26 -14.37 -11.02 11.84
CA ALA A 26 -14.86 -10.65 13.15
C ALA A 26 -14.97 -9.13 13.32
N PRO A 27 -16.06 -8.62 13.88
CA PRO A 27 -16.17 -7.19 14.18
C PRO A 27 -15.17 -6.80 15.28
N LYS A 28 -14.67 -5.57 15.27
CA LYS A 28 -13.72 -5.09 16.29
C LYS A 28 -14.21 -5.28 17.72
N SER A 29 -15.51 -5.10 17.97
CA SER A 29 -16.13 -5.32 19.28
C SER A 29 -15.96 -6.74 19.79
N PHE A 30 -15.88 -7.74 18.89
CA PHE A 30 -15.65 -9.13 19.24
C PHE A 30 -14.26 -9.31 19.89
N PHE A 31 -13.21 -8.76 19.31
CA PHE A 31 -11.84 -8.87 19.85
C PHE A 31 -11.76 -8.33 21.27
N TYR A 32 -12.25 -7.10 21.49
CA TYR A 32 -12.20 -6.47 22.81
C TYR A 32 -13.06 -7.21 23.85
N LYS A 33 -14.18 -7.80 23.42
CA LYS A 33 -14.99 -8.68 24.28
C LYS A 33 -14.20 -9.94 24.68
N MET A 34 -13.51 -10.58 23.73
CA MET A 34 -12.73 -11.80 23.99
C MET A 34 -11.49 -11.53 24.83
N LEU A 35 -10.77 -10.44 24.58
CA LEU A 35 -9.64 -9.99 25.40
C LEU A 35 -10.07 -9.72 26.85
N ARG A 36 -11.18 -8.99 27.04
CA ARG A 36 -11.73 -8.68 28.38
C ARG A 36 -12.11 -9.94 29.16
N LYS A 37 -12.67 -10.95 28.46
CA LYS A 37 -13.06 -12.24 29.05
C LYS A 37 -11.90 -13.23 29.21
N LYS A 38 -10.67 -12.88 28.84
CA LYS A 38 -9.50 -13.77 28.76
C LYS A 38 -9.69 -14.96 27.79
N ASN A 39 -10.62 -14.88 26.87
CA ASN A 39 -10.77 -15.87 25.80
C ASN A 39 -9.73 -15.68 24.68
N ILE A 40 -9.04 -14.54 24.66
CA ILE A 40 -7.82 -14.28 23.91
C ILE A 40 -6.79 -13.75 24.90
N THR A 41 -5.60 -14.36 24.89
CA THR A 41 -4.51 -14.00 25.81
C THR A 41 -3.21 -13.80 25.04
N LEU A 42 -2.34 -12.97 25.59
CA LEU A 42 -0.97 -12.76 25.13
C LEU A 42 -0.01 -13.23 26.24
N ASN A 43 0.88 -14.17 25.93
CA ASN A 43 1.83 -14.78 26.87
C ASN A 43 1.14 -15.32 28.14
N GLY A 44 -0.04 -15.93 27.97
CA GLY A 44 -0.86 -16.45 29.06
C GLY A 44 -1.54 -15.39 29.94
N LYS A 45 -1.33 -14.10 29.66
CA LYS A 45 -1.89 -12.98 30.42
C LYS A 45 -3.07 -12.32 29.69
N LYS A 46 -3.91 -11.64 30.48
CA LYS A 46 -4.95 -10.77 29.92
C LYS A 46 -4.31 -9.61 29.18
N ALA A 47 -4.81 -9.34 27.99
CA ALA A 47 -4.35 -8.23 27.14
C ALA A 47 -5.47 -7.24 26.83
N THR A 48 -5.11 -6.04 26.41
CA THR A 48 -6.02 -4.94 26.07
C THR A 48 -6.21 -4.78 24.57
N GLY A 49 -5.23 -5.31 23.77
CA GLY A 49 -5.16 -5.16 22.33
C GLY A 49 -4.23 -4.03 21.86
N ASN A 50 -3.73 -3.22 22.81
CA ASN A 50 -2.81 -2.11 22.50
C ASN A 50 -1.33 -2.52 22.57
N GLU A 51 -1.06 -3.70 23.09
CA GLU A 51 0.29 -4.23 23.25
C GLU A 51 0.97 -4.31 21.87
N LYS A 52 2.24 -3.90 21.82
CA LYS A 52 3.10 -4.09 20.66
C LYS A 52 3.65 -5.51 20.74
N LEU A 53 3.41 -6.30 19.71
CA LEU A 53 3.84 -7.69 19.66
C LEU A 53 5.35 -7.79 19.41
N GLU A 54 5.98 -8.76 20.05
CA GLU A 54 7.38 -9.11 19.88
C GLU A 54 7.48 -10.52 19.26
N ALA A 55 8.58 -10.79 18.54
CA ALA A 55 8.82 -12.12 18.01
C ALA A 55 8.95 -13.13 19.16
N GLY A 56 8.29 -14.28 19.00
CA GLY A 56 8.20 -15.30 20.04
C GLY A 56 7.01 -15.17 20.99
N ASP A 57 6.28 -14.05 20.98
CA ASP A 57 5.05 -13.90 21.76
C ASP A 57 4.06 -15.01 21.45
N GLN A 58 3.38 -15.50 22.49
CA GLN A 58 2.37 -16.55 22.36
C GLN A 58 0.95 -15.98 22.46
N VAL A 59 0.18 -16.18 21.40
CA VAL A 59 -1.25 -15.82 21.32
C VAL A 59 -2.09 -17.08 21.46
N LYS A 60 -2.95 -17.14 22.49
CA LYS A 60 -3.89 -18.25 22.67
C LYS A 60 -5.32 -17.77 22.51
N LEU A 61 -6.09 -18.49 21.69
CA LEU A 61 -7.49 -18.24 21.44
C LEU A 61 -8.33 -19.40 22.00
N PHE A 62 -9.09 -19.14 23.04
CA PHE A 62 -10.06 -20.06 23.63
C PHE A 62 -11.42 -19.86 22.94
N LEU A 63 -11.47 -20.18 21.66
CA LEU A 63 -12.65 -20.13 20.82
C LEU A 63 -13.00 -21.55 20.37
N SER A 64 -14.29 -21.81 20.07
CA SER A 64 -14.69 -23.04 19.39
C SER A 64 -14.12 -23.05 17.97
N ASP A 65 -13.87 -24.23 17.40
CA ASP A 65 -13.38 -24.38 16.04
C ASP A 65 -14.36 -23.73 15.05
N GLU A 66 -15.66 -23.91 15.23
CA GLU A 66 -16.70 -23.25 14.43
C GLU A 66 -16.58 -21.72 14.44
N THR A 67 -16.38 -21.11 15.62
CA THR A 67 -16.23 -19.65 15.75
C THR A 67 -14.93 -19.18 15.10
N PHE A 68 -13.85 -19.92 15.31
CA PHE A 68 -12.56 -19.59 14.70
C PHE A 68 -12.66 -19.67 13.17
N ASP A 69 -13.17 -20.77 12.64
CA ASP A 69 -13.29 -20.99 11.19
C ASP A 69 -14.17 -19.93 10.53
N LYS A 70 -15.32 -19.62 11.14
CA LYS A 70 -16.22 -18.56 10.69
C LYS A 70 -15.52 -17.20 10.54
N PHE A 71 -14.65 -16.84 11.48
CA PHE A 71 -14.00 -15.52 11.49
C PHE A 71 -12.65 -15.51 10.82
N SER A 72 -11.98 -16.66 10.68
CA SER A 72 -10.68 -16.80 10.04
C SER A 72 -10.77 -17.17 8.56
N GLN A 73 -11.99 -17.42 8.01
CA GLN A 73 -12.16 -17.68 6.58
C GLN A 73 -11.54 -16.56 5.78
N GLN A 74 -10.60 -16.95 4.94
CA GLN A 74 -10.00 -16.05 3.97
C GLN A 74 -10.39 -16.53 2.58
N ASP A 75 -10.80 -15.60 1.74
CA ASP A 75 -10.71 -15.84 0.32
C ASP A 75 -9.24 -16.14 0.00
N LYS A 76 -9.01 -17.15 -0.84
CA LYS A 76 -7.64 -17.41 -1.32
C LYS A 76 -7.07 -16.09 -1.79
N ALA A 77 -5.86 -15.78 -1.32
CA ALA A 77 -5.20 -14.54 -1.75
C ALA A 77 -5.18 -14.56 -3.28
N ALA A 78 -5.81 -13.57 -3.89
CA ALA A 78 -5.69 -13.39 -5.31
C ALA A 78 -4.19 -13.27 -5.59
N ARG A 79 -3.68 -14.17 -6.41
CA ARG A 79 -2.30 -14.18 -6.88
C ARG A 79 -2.32 -14.20 -8.40
N ALA A 80 -1.42 -13.47 -8.97
CA ALA A 80 -1.19 -13.50 -10.40
C ALA A 80 0.24 -13.97 -10.66
N VAL A 81 0.40 -14.76 -11.69
CA VAL A 81 1.70 -15.24 -12.13
C VAL A 81 2.13 -14.40 -13.31
N THR A 82 3.22 -13.70 -13.17
CA THR A 82 3.92 -13.02 -14.26
C THR A 82 5.36 -12.79 -13.85
N THR A 83 6.24 -12.67 -14.83
CA THR A 83 7.60 -12.22 -14.57
C THR A 83 7.58 -10.73 -14.20
N LEU A 84 7.99 -10.42 -12.97
CA LEU A 84 8.18 -9.04 -12.54
C LEU A 84 9.52 -8.50 -13.04
N ASP A 85 9.52 -7.28 -13.53
CA ASP A 85 10.76 -6.53 -13.85
C ASP A 85 11.29 -5.91 -12.53
N VAL A 86 12.08 -6.72 -11.80
CA VAL A 86 12.63 -6.37 -10.49
C VAL A 86 13.90 -5.56 -10.69
N LEU A 87 13.91 -4.33 -10.19
CA LEU A 87 15.05 -3.41 -10.25
C LEU A 87 15.98 -3.54 -9.04
N TYR A 88 15.40 -3.84 -7.88
CA TYR A 88 16.12 -4.05 -6.62
C TYR A 88 15.30 -4.94 -5.70
N GLU A 89 15.97 -5.78 -4.94
CA GLU A 89 15.37 -6.64 -3.94
C GLU A 89 16.35 -6.90 -2.80
N ASP A 90 15.84 -6.83 -1.57
CA ASP A 90 16.50 -7.31 -0.36
C ASP A 90 15.54 -8.14 0.50
N ALA A 91 15.83 -8.32 1.79
CA ALA A 91 14.98 -9.08 2.70
C ALA A 91 13.62 -8.41 2.95
N ASP A 92 13.55 -7.09 2.89
CA ASP A 92 12.40 -6.29 3.34
C ASP A 92 11.69 -5.54 2.22
N VAL A 93 12.39 -5.22 1.14
CA VAL A 93 11.95 -4.28 0.09
C VAL A 93 12.09 -4.89 -1.30
N LEU A 94 11.16 -4.54 -2.17
CA LEU A 94 11.16 -4.86 -3.59
C LEU A 94 10.86 -3.59 -4.41
N LEU A 95 11.75 -3.20 -5.31
CA LEU A 95 11.53 -2.14 -6.29
C LEU A 95 11.25 -2.77 -7.65
N ILE A 96 10.14 -2.40 -8.26
CA ILE A 96 9.62 -3.04 -9.47
C ILE A 96 9.35 -1.97 -10.53
N ASN A 97 9.76 -2.22 -11.76
CA ASN A 97 9.35 -1.41 -12.90
C ASN A 97 7.95 -1.85 -13.36
N LYS A 98 6.93 -1.12 -12.92
CA LYS A 98 5.55 -1.39 -13.31
C LYS A 98 5.33 -1.02 -14.78
N PRO A 99 4.84 -1.91 -15.64
CA PRO A 99 4.45 -1.56 -17.00
C PRO A 99 3.20 -0.67 -17.01
N ALA A 100 3.01 0.08 -18.10
CA ALA A 100 1.73 0.73 -18.39
C ALA A 100 0.63 -0.33 -18.61
N GLY A 101 -0.61 0.01 -18.27
CA GLY A 101 -1.78 -0.88 -18.36
C GLY A 101 -2.03 -1.73 -17.12
N MET A 102 -1.10 -1.80 -16.16
CA MET A 102 -1.24 -2.58 -14.92
C MET A 102 -1.71 -1.69 -13.76
N LEU A 103 -2.62 -2.21 -12.94
CA LEU A 103 -3.06 -1.56 -11.69
C LEU A 103 -1.96 -1.63 -10.63
N SER A 104 -1.82 -0.58 -9.82
CA SER A 104 -0.91 -0.60 -8.65
C SER A 104 -1.52 -1.34 -7.46
N GLN A 105 -2.83 -1.22 -7.26
CA GLN A 105 -3.58 -1.85 -6.18
C GLN A 105 -4.92 -2.39 -6.71
N PRO A 106 -5.53 -3.38 -6.02
CA PRO A 106 -6.83 -3.91 -6.42
C PRO A 106 -7.89 -2.82 -6.50
N ASP A 107 -8.77 -2.93 -7.49
CA ASP A 107 -9.96 -2.11 -7.65
C ASP A 107 -11.20 -2.99 -7.93
N ASP A 108 -12.32 -2.37 -8.28
CA ASP A 108 -13.58 -3.08 -8.53
C ASP A 108 -13.59 -3.88 -9.85
N THR A 109 -12.59 -3.72 -10.72
CA THR A 109 -12.50 -4.42 -12.03
C THR A 109 -12.12 -5.89 -11.91
N LYS A 110 -11.61 -6.33 -10.75
CA LYS A 110 -11.06 -7.67 -10.52
C LYS A 110 -9.84 -8.03 -11.40
N GLU A 111 -9.27 -7.06 -12.10
CA GLU A 111 -8.00 -7.24 -12.79
C GLU A 111 -6.88 -7.40 -11.75
N PRO A 112 -5.92 -8.30 -11.97
CA PRO A 112 -4.78 -8.39 -11.08
C PRO A 112 -4.01 -7.06 -11.03
N SER A 113 -3.61 -6.67 -9.83
CA SER A 113 -2.77 -5.49 -9.60
C SER A 113 -1.35 -5.89 -9.24
N MET A 114 -0.46 -4.91 -9.12
CA MET A 114 0.92 -5.13 -8.68
C MET A 114 0.97 -5.88 -7.33
N VAL A 115 0.00 -5.68 -6.45
CA VAL A 115 -0.07 -6.38 -5.15
C VAL A 115 -0.20 -7.89 -5.36
N GLU A 116 -1.11 -8.34 -6.24
CA GLU A 116 -1.31 -9.76 -6.52
C GLU A 116 -0.09 -10.38 -7.22
N TYR A 117 0.57 -9.62 -8.08
CA TYR A 117 1.81 -10.07 -8.73
C TYR A 117 2.97 -10.20 -7.74
N VAL A 118 3.13 -9.25 -6.81
CA VAL A 118 4.14 -9.33 -5.74
C VAL A 118 3.88 -10.54 -4.84
N ILE A 119 2.63 -10.79 -4.46
CA ILE A 119 2.25 -11.98 -3.67
C ILE A 119 2.60 -13.25 -4.44
N GLY A 120 2.23 -13.35 -5.71
CA GLY A 120 2.56 -14.51 -6.57
C GLY A 120 4.05 -14.74 -6.67
N TYR A 121 4.82 -13.71 -6.93
CA TYR A 121 6.28 -13.75 -7.02
C TYR A 121 6.94 -14.28 -5.74
N LEU A 122 6.55 -13.77 -4.57
CA LEU A 122 7.12 -14.18 -3.30
C LEU A 122 6.72 -15.62 -2.92
N LEU A 123 5.50 -16.06 -3.26
CA LEU A 123 5.06 -17.45 -3.09
C LEU A 123 5.87 -18.39 -3.97
N GLU A 124 6.11 -18.04 -5.23
CA GLU A 124 6.93 -18.84 -6.16
C GLU A 124 8.37 -18.96 -5.69
N LYS A 125 8.96 -17.90 -5.13
CA LYS A 125 10.31 -17.94 -4.54
C LYS A 125 10.38 -18.70 -3.22
N GLY A 126 9.25 -19.04 -2.61
CA GLY A 126 9.20 -19.66 -1.28
C GLY A 126 9.54 -18.70 -0.14
N GLU A 127 9.57 -17.40 -0.40
CA GLU A 127 9.80 -16.35 0.62
C GLU A 127 8.52 -15.97 1.37
N LEU A 128 7.37 -16.43 0.90
CA LEU A 128 6.07 -16.23 1.48
C LEU A 128 5.30 -17.55 1.43
N THR A 129 4.47 -17.83 2.43
CA THR A 129 3.58 -18.98 2.46
C THR A 129 2.12 -18.53 2.52
N GLU A 130 1.19 -19.43 2.18
CA GLU A 130 -0.26 -19.16 2.35
C GLU A 130 -0.63 -18.92 3.84
N GLU A 131 0.15 -19.47 4.76
CA GLU A 131 -0.03 -19.23 6.19
C GLU A 131 0.39 -17.83 6.59
N ASP A 132 1.49 -17.32 6.04
CA ASP A 132 1.95 -15.94 6.28
C ASP A 132 0.91 -14.91 5.84
N LEU A 133 0.23 -15.18 4.73
CA LEU A 133 -0.83 -14.32 4.20
C LEU A 133 -2.04 -14.14 5.14
N ARG A 134 -2.16 -14.97 6.18
CA ARG A 134 -3.21 -14.84 7.20
C ARG A 134 -3.03 -13.62 8.09
N THR A 135 -1.79 -13.25 8.36
CA THR A 135 -1.45 -12.20 9.33
C THR A 135 -0.62 -11.07 8.74
N PHE A 136 0.05 -11.33 7.60
CA PHE A 136 0.79 -10.36 6.85
C PHE A 136 0.48 -10.47 5.35
N ARG A 137 0.36 -9.34 4.67
CA ARG A 137 0.28 -9.27 3.20
C ARG A 137 1.27 -8.25 2.68
N PRO A 138 2.19 -8.65 1.82
CA PRO A 138 2.99 -7.71 1.03
C PRO A 138 2.09 -6.69 0.33
N SER A 139 2.56 -5.47 0.21
CA SER A 139 1.80 -4.41 -0.45
C SER A 139 2.74 -3.36 -1.03
N VAL A 140 2.21 -2.57 -1.96
CA VAL A 140 2.93 -1.44 -2.53
C VAL A 140 2.79 -0.20 -1.64
N CYS A 141 3.86 0.58 -1.53
CA CYS A 141 3.95 1.78 -0.68
C CYS A 141 3.71 3.07 -1.46
N ASN A 142 3.86 3.03 -2.79
CA ASN A 142 3.45 4.11 -3.68
C ASN A 142 2.52 3.58 -4.78
N ARG A 143 1.83 4.49 -5.44
CA ARG A 143 0.90 4.16 -6.52
C ARG A 143 1.23 4.97 -7.76
N LEU A 144 1.16 4.30 -8.90
CA LEU A 144 1.13 4.91 -10.22
C LEU A 144 -0.26 4.67 -10.82
N ASP A 145 -0.72 5.57 -11.67
CA ASP A 145 -1.94 5.37 -12.45
C ASP A 145 -1.81 4.12 -13.33
N LYS A 146 -2.92 3.50 -13.73
CA LYS A 146 -2.93 2.27 -14.55
C LYS A 146 -2.01 2.41 -15.77
N ASN A 147 -2.10 3.51 -16.50
CA ASN A 147 -1.33 3.76 -17.72
C ASN A 147 0.02 4.47 -17.50
N THR A 148 0.44 4.65 -16.26
CA THR A 148 1.76 5.19 -15.92
C THR A 148 2.70 4.03 -15.62
N SER A 149 3.81 3.97 -16.35
CA SER A 149 4.92 3.05 -16.07
C SER A 149 5.91 3.67 -15.08
N GLY A 150 6.78 2.84 -14.48
CA GLY A 150 7.85 3.29 -13.62
C GLY A 150 7.92 2.56 -12.28
N ILE A 151 8.70 3.11 -11.34
CA ILE A 151 9.10 2.42 -10.12
C ILE A 151 7.97 2.38 -9.10
N ILE A 152 7.62 1.15 -8.69
CA ILE A 152 6.82 0.88 -7.51
C ILE A 152 7.69 0.23 -6.44
N ALA A 153 7.60 0.76 -5.22
CA ALA A 153 8.20 0.17 -4.04
C ALA A 153 7.16 -0.67 -3.29
N ALA A 154 7.51 -1.90 -2.97
CA ALA A 154 6.68 -2.82 -2.20
C ALA A 154 7.45 -3.32 -0.98
N GLY A 155 6.75 -3.45 0.15
CA GLY A 155 7.30 -4.09 1.34
C GLY A 155 7.04 -5.59 1.31
N LYS A 156 8.10 -6.38 1.42
CA LYS A 156 8.08 -7.84 1.53
C LYS A 156 7.82 -8.29 2.97
N SER A 157 8.22 -7.45 3.92
CA SER A 157 8.04 -7.64 5.36
C SER A 157 7.20 -6.51 5.97
N LEU A 158 6.75 -6.71 7.21
CA LEU A 158 6.07 -5.65 7.96
C LEU A 158 7.01 -4.46 8.22
N ALA A 159 8.28 -4.74 8.53
CA ALA A 159 9.30 -3.72 8.74
C ALA A 159 9.51 -2.89 7.47
N GLY A 160 9.72 -3.54 6.31
CA GLY A 160 9.87 -2.86 5.03
C GLY A 160 8.63 -2.04 4.64
N LEU A 161 7.41 -2.56 4.90
CA LEU A 161 6.18 -1.78 4.68
C LEU A 161 6.10 -0.53 5.55
N GLN A 162 6.50 -0.63 6.82
CA GLN A 162 6.46 0.49 7.76
C GLN A 162 7.48 1.55 7.37
N GLU A 163 8.73 1.15 7.12
CA GLU A 163 9.81 2.04 6.74
C GLU A 163 9.51 2.77 5.42
N LEU A 164 9.15 2.03 4.36
CA LEU A 164 8.77 2.65 3.09
C LEU A 164 7.58 3.59 3.24
N SER A 165 6.56 3.20 4.02
CA SER A 165 5.39 4.05 4.24
C SER A 165 5.76 5.35 4.95
N GLU A 166 6.67 5.31 5.91
CA GLU A 166 7.19 6.48 6.62
C GLU A 166 7.98 7.40 5.67
N LEU A 167 8.92 6.85 4.90
CA LEU A 167 9.68 7.59 3.90
C LEU A 167 8.79 8.31 2.87
N PHE A 168 7.71 7.65 2.41
CA PHE A 168 6.75 8.28 1.50
C PHE A 168 5.85 9.31 2.21
N HIS A 169 5.48 9.07 3.47
CA HIS A 169 4.66 9.98 4.28
C HIS A 169 5.41 11.29 4.58
N ASP A 170 6.66 11.17 5.02
CA ASP A 170 7.51 12.29 5.41
C ASP A 170 8.10 13.03 4.22
N ARG A 171 7.82 12.53 3.01
CA ARG A 171 8.26 13.11 1.74
C ARG A 171 9.79 13.20 1.59
N THR A 172 10.51 12.32 2.26
CA THR A 172 11.97 12.18 2.11
C THR A 172 12.33 11.58 0.76
N VAL A 173 11.41 10.79 0.17
CA VAL A 173 11.57 10.25 -1.18
C VAL A 173 11.18 11.30 -2.21
N HIS A 174 12.15 11.71 -3.03
CA HIS A 174 11.90 12.57 -4.19
C HIS A 174 11.25 11.77 -5.32
N LYS A 175 10.08 12.24 -5.78
CA LYS A 175 9.33 11.59 -6.87
C LYS A 175 9.49 12.40 -8.14
N GLU A 176 10.17 11.81 -9.10
CA GLU A 176 10.39 12.40 -10.42
C GLU A 176 9.70 11.58 -11.50
N TYR A 177 9.16 12.27 -12.48
CA TYR A 177 8.44 11.68 -13.61
C TYR A 177 8.90 12.32 -14.91
N LEU A 178 8.78 11.57 -15.99
CA LEU A 178 8.82 12.10 -17.33
C LEU A 178 7.40 12.14 -17.88
N CYS A 179 7.02 13.25 -18.50
CA CYS A 179 5.76 13.33 -19.22
C CYS A 179 5.88 14.23 -20.46
N ILE A 180 5.02 13.95 -21.44
CA ILE A 180 4.91 14.77 -22.64
C ILE A 180 3.64 15.60 -22.51
N VAL A 181 3.76 16.90 -22.75
CA VAL A 181 2.64 17.84 -22.77
C VAL A 181 2.52 18.49 -24.15
N LYS A 182 1.29 18.88 -24.52
CA LYS A 182 1.02 19.62 -25.75
C LYS A 182 1.48 21.07 -25.61
N GLY A 183 2.12 21.59 -26.65
CA GLY A 183 2.65 22.94 -26.69
C GLY A 183 4.13 23.01 -26.32
N VAL A 184 4.74 24.16 -26.58
CA VAL A 184 6.15 24.41 -26.30
C VAL A 184 6.30 25.18 -24.99
N LEU A 185 6.91 24.53 -24.01
CA LEU A 185 7.29 25.13 -22.73
C LEU A 185 8.81 25.31 -22.72
N ARG A 186 9.28 26.51 -22.31
CA ARG A 186 10.71 26.86 -22.33
C ARG A 186 11.30 27.15 -20.96
N GLU A 187 10.44 27.26 -19.94
CA GLU A 187 10.89 27.69 -18.63
C GLU A 187 10.52 26.63 -17.57
N LYS A 188 11.44 26.43 -16.64
CA LYS A 188 11.17 25.70 -15.42
C LYS A 188 10.19 26.48 -14.57
N LYS A 189 9.14 25.80 -14.05
CA LYS A 189 8.14 26.43 -13.19
C LYS A 189 7.83 25.58 -11.98
N HIS A 190 7.51 26.29 -10.91
CA HIS A 190 6.97 25.76 -9.69
C HIS A 190 5.52 26.23 -9.59
N ILE A 191 4.57 25.30 -9.72
CA ILE A 191 3.15 25.61 -9.78
C ILE A 191 2.45 25.06 -8.53
N LYS A 192 1.49 25.84 -8.02
CA LYS A 192 0.69 25.51 -6.84
C LYS A 192 -0.79 25.66 -7.16
N GLY A 193 -1.60 24.88 -6.50
CA GLY A 193 -3.05 24.92 -6.67
C GLY A 193 -3.78 24.08 -5.64
N TYR A 194 -5.06 23.87 -5.88
CA TYR A 194 -5.92 23.05 -5.05
C TYR A 194 -6.63 22.03 -5.94
N LEU A 195 -6.49 20.75 -5.62
CA LEU A 195 -7.11 19.64 -6.35
C LEU A 195 -8.33 19.14 -5.59
N TYR A 196 -9.47 19.15 -6.26
CA TYR A 196 -10.69 18.49 -5.82
C TYR A 196 -10.88 17.20 -6.59
N LYS A 197 -11.23 16.11 -5.90
CA LYS A 197 -11.55 14.82 -6.52
C LYS A 197 -13.02 14.51 -6.32
N ASP A 198 -13.77 14.45 -7.40
CA ASP A 198 -15.10 13.84 -7.43
C ASP A 198 -14.95 12.32 -7.45
N THR A 199 -15.22 11.69 -6.31
CA THR A 199 -15.10 10.23 -6.16
C THR A 199 -16.17 9.47 -6.93
N LYS A 200 -17.35 10.07 -7.18
CA LYS A 200 -18.45 9.44 -7.92
C LYS A 200 -18.16 9.36 -9.42
N GLN A 201 -17.59 10.43 -9.96
CA GLN A 201 -17.25 10.51 -11.39
C GLN A 201 -15.80 10.13 -11.68
N ASN A 202 -15.00 9.87 -10.65
CA ASN A 202 -13.55 9.65 -10.74
C ASN A 202 -12.81 10.76 -11.53
N LYS A 203 -13.27 12.00 -11.40
CA LYS A 203 -12.71 13.19 -12.06
C LYS A 203 -12.01 14.07 -11.05
N VAL A 204 -11.00 14.80 -11.53
CA VAL A 204 -10.28 15.81 -10.74
C VAL A 204 -10.44 17.18 -11.38
N ALA A 205 -10.50 18.22 -10.54
CA ALA A 205 -10.52 19.61 -10.95
C ALA A 205 -9.47 20.40 -10.17
N ILE A 206 -8.83 21.38 -10.83
CA ILE A 206 -7.82 22.24 -10.23
C ILE A 206 -8.38 23.65 -10.05
N TYR A 207 -8.12 24.22 -8.88
CA TYR A 207 -8.48 25.57 -8.52
C TYR A 207 -7.24 26.38 -8.10
N LYS A 208 -7.20 27.64 -8.46
CA LYS A 208 -6.14 28.58 -8.02
C LYS A 208 -6.30 28.98 -6.56
N GLN A 209 -7.53 29.02 -6.07
CA GLN A 209 -7.86 29.39 -4.69
C GLN A 209 -8.45 28.19 -3.94
N LYS A 210 -8.27 28.17 -2.62
CA LYS A 210 -8.80 27.10 -1.77
C LYS A 210 -10.32 27.00 -1.89
N GLN A 211 -10.79 25.82 -2.25
CA GLN A 211 -12.20 25.43 -2.26
C GLN A 211 -12.48 24.42 -1.15
N LYS A 212 -13.76 24.27 -0.78
CA LYS A 212 -14.19 23.25 0.16
C LYS A 212 -13.79 21.86 -0.37
N GLU A 213 -13.20 21.04 0.49
CA GLU A 213 -12.74 19.68 0.19
C GLU A 213 -11.56 19.57 -0.82
N ALA A 214 -11.11 20.68 -1.42
CA ALA A 214 -9.94 20.68 -2.27
C ALA A 214 -8.64 20.62 -1.46
N GLN A 215 -7.71 19.78 -1.89
CA GLN A 215 -6.42 19.56 -1.23
C GLN A 215 -5.32 20.36 -1.92
N PRO A 216 -4.39 20.96 -1.17
CA PRO A 216 -3.27 21.66 -1.78
C PRO A 216 -2.40 20.71 -2.59
N ILE A 217 -1.96 21.19 -3.75
CA ILE A 217 -1.04 20.50 -4.64
C ILE A 217 0.12 21.42 -5.03
N GLU A 218 1.27 20.79 -5.23
CA GLU A 218 2.50 21.48 -5.57
C GLU A 218 3.36 20.60 -6.49
N THR A 219 3.73 21.16 -7.64
CA THR A 219 4.45 20.46 -8.73
C THR A 219 5.54 21.37 -9.26
N VAL A 220 6.73 20.82 -9.50
CA VAL A 220 7.80 21.49 -10.22
C VAL A 220 7.96 20.79 -11.54
N TYR A 221 8.09 21.53 -12.63
CA TYR A 221 8.46 20.95 -13.91
C TYR A 221 9.61 21.70 -14.56
N GLU A 222 10.36 20.97 -15.36
CA GLU A 222 11.50 21.46 -16.13
C GLU A 222 11.43 20.90 -17.55
N PRO A 223 11.33 21.75 -18.57
CA PRO A 223 11.40 21.32 -19.95
C PRO A 223 12.77 20.72 -20.27
N LEU A 224 12.78 19.54 -20.91
CA LEU A 224 13.99 18.86 -21.34
C LEU A 224 14.20 19.05 -22.84
N GLU A 225 13.18 18.75 -23.66
CA GLU A 225 13.23 18.79 -25.10
C GLU A 225 11.84 19.17 -25.66
N ASP A 226 11.80 19.79 -26.84
CA ASP A 226 10.57 20.02 -27.59
C ASP A 226 10.81 19.77 -29.10
N ASN A 227 9.72 19.49 -29.81
CA ASN A 227 9.70 19.34 -31.27
C ASN A 227 8.87 20.41 -31.97
N GLY A 228 8.53 21.50 -31.29
CA GLY A 228 7.65 22.57 -31.80
C GLY A 228 6.16 22.34 -31.55
N GLU A 229 5.72 21.11 -31.27
CA GLU A 229 4.31 20.76 -31.01
C GLU A 229 4.07 20.27 -29.59
N VAL A 230 5.03 19.51 -29.05
CA VAL A 230 4.99 18.95 -27.71
C VAL A 230 6.31 19.18 -26.98
N THR A 231 6.27 19.15 -25.65
CA THR A 231 7.44 19.26 -24.78
C THR A 231 7.56 18.04 -23.89
N LEU A 232 8.75 17.45 -23.83
CA LEU A 232 9.13 16.47 -22.81
C LEU A 232 9.53 17.23 -21.53
N LEU A 233 8.87 16.87 -20.43
CA LEU A 233 9.11 17.47 -19.11
C LEU A 233 9.68 16.47 -18.13
N LYS A 234 10.63 16.92 -17.33
CA LYS A 234 10.94 16.34 -16.03
C LYS A 234 10.05 16.99 -14.98
N VAL A 235 9.31 16.18 -14.21
CA VAL A 235 8.31 16.65 -13.26
C VAL A 235 8.62 16.13 -11.87
N GLY A 236 8.83 17.03 -10.92
CA GLY A 236 8.99 16.74 -9.51
C GLY A 236 7.66 16.92 -8.76
N LEU A 237 7.22 15.89 -8.04
CA LEU A 237 6.02 15.94 -7.19
C LEU A 237 6.38 16.25 -5.74
N ILE A 238 6.05 17.46 -5.27
CA ILE A 238 6.14 17.84 -3.86
C ILE A 238 4.95 17.26 -3.10
N THR A 239 3.77 17.28 -3.71
CA THR A 239 2.58 16.56 -3.23
C THR A 239 2.25 15.43 -4.20
N GLY A 240 1.59 14.36 -3.72
CA GLY A 240 1.23 13.19 -4.56
C GLY A 240 -0.27 12.90 -4.49
N ARG A 241 -1.11 13.71 -5.14
CA ARG A 241 -2.55 13.47 -5.22
C ARG A 241 -2.90 12.70 -6.49
N THR A 242 -4.04 12.01 -6.44
CA THR A 242 -4.55 11.23 -7.59
C THR A 242 -4.60 12.10 -8.85
N HIS A 243 -4.03 11.62 -9.95
CA HIS A 243 -3.98 12.27 -11.26
C HIS A 243 -3.35 13.68 -11.24
N GLN A 244 -2.50 14.01 -10.24
CA GLN A 244 -2.02 15.37 -10.03
C GLN A 244 -1.27 15.92 -11.26
N ILE A 245 -0.31 15.18 -11.81
CA ILE A 245 0.43 15.62 -13.00
C ILE A 245 -0.54 15.86 -14.17
N ARG A 246 -1.41 14.89 -14.44
CA ARG A 246 -2.38 14.93 -15.56
C ARG A 246 -3.37 16.08 -15.48
N ALA A 247 -3.65 16.56 -14.28
CA ALA A 247 -4.61 17.66 -14.07
C ALA A 247 -3.92 19.02 -13.91
N HIS A 248 -2.63 19.04 -13.53
CA HIS A 248 -1.91 20.26 -13.19
C HIS A 248 -1.09 20.78 -14.38
N LEU A 249 -0.75 19.91 -15.35
CA LEU A 249 -0.07 20.20 -16.62
C LEU A 249 -0.98 19.98 -17.81
#